data_b17d39ebfe294951349dd2bc33da614f
#
_entry.id   b17d39ebfe294951349dd2bc33da614f
#
_cell.length_a   1.000
_cell.length_b   1.000
_cell.length_c   1.000
_cell.angle_alpha   90.00
_cell.angle_beta   90.00
_cell.angle_gamma   90.00
#
_symmetry.space_group_name_H-M   'P 1'
#
loop_
_entity.id
_entity.type
_entity.pdbx_description
1 polymer ?
#
loop_
_entity_poly.entity_id
_entity_poly.type
_entity_poly.pdbx_seq_one_letter_code
_entity_poly.pdbx_strand_id
1 'polypeptide(L)'
;MKKSLIAVCIWGSMLATTMPMNATTVWSSPMSEEPNAAPEKSRGVIARMELAEFSAVYCDVVANITIEQGDEYLIEARGPEHIIRLIEPEVSKGMLRIKASKEYKVKKNGGVNIRVVAPSVEAIENDGVGNITFKELTKTEELKVKNDGVGNITIENLQCNVLYVQNDGVGNVCIDGKAGRAVFTSNGVGNIEAFDLETADLSASLNGVGGIECYVTERFTCQANGVGSIYYKGEPKHTNIRSSGIGKVRRR
;
A
#
# COMPACT_ATOMS: atom_id res chain seq x y z
N MET A 1 -26.18 64.44 26.65
CA MET A 1 -26.84 63.09 26.77
C MET A 1 -26.50 62.27 25.59
N LYS A 2 -25.59 61.30 25.74
CA LYS A 2 -25.44 60.12 24.91
C LYS A 2 -24.46 59.19 25.65
N LYS A 3 -24.97 58.09 26.17
CA LYS A 3 -24.22 57.03 26.90
C LYS A 3 -23.49 56.17 25.92
N SER A 4 -22.16 56.06 26.06
CA SER A 4 -21.33 55.15 25.32
C SER A 4 -21.21 53.85 26.12
N LEU A 5 -21.62 52.71 25.53
CA LEU A 5 -21.42 51.38 26.08
C LEU A 5 -20.01 50.92 25.74
N ILE A 6 -19.23 50.60 26.75
CA ILE A 6 -17.92 49.95 26.62
C ILE A 6 -18.19 48.43 26.62
N ALA A 7 -17.86 47.75 25.50
CA ALA A 7 -17.86 46.30 25.42
C ALA A 7 -16.55 45.76 26.01
N VAL A 8 -16.65 45.03 27.09
CA VAL A 8 -15.53 44.30 27.71
C VAL A 8 -15.37 42.96 26.97
N CYS A 9 -14.28 42.80 26.21
CA CYS A 9 -13.86 41.52 25.69
C CYS A 9 -13.20 40.68 26.80
N ILE A 10 -13.89 39.66 27.25
CA ILE A 10 -13.31 38.65 28.15
C ILE A 10 -12.56 37.65 27.29
N TRP A 11 -11.24 37.60 27.42
CA TRP A 11 -10.40 36.57 26.88
C TRP A 11 -10.56 35.31 27.73
N GLY A 12 -11.30 34.31 27.22
CA GLY A 12 -11.32 32.99 27.77
C GLY A 12 -10.07 32.23 27.35
N SER A 13 -9.21 31.93 28.29
CA SER A 13 -8.07 31.01 28.14
C SER A 13 -8.61 29.62 27.85
N MET A 14 -8.42 29.15 26.63
CA MET A 14 -8.68 27.77 26.24
C MET A 14 -7.56 26.88 26.82
N LEU A 15 -7.85 26.22 27.92
CA LEU A 15 -7.05 25.11 28.43
C LEU A 15 -7.11 23.98 27.38
N ALA A 16 -5.97 23.69 26.77
CA ALA A 16 -5.79 22.50 25.98
C ALA A 16 -5.85 21.26 26.89
N THR A 17 -7.00 20.63 26.95
CA THR A 17 -7.13 19.31 27.54
C THR A 17 -6.51 18.29 26.60
N THR A 18 -5.35 17.79 26.99
CA THR A 18 -4.75 16.60 26.40
C THR A 18 -5.69 15.41 26.62
N MET A 19 -6.37 14.97 25.56
CA MET A 19 -7.15 13.74 25.61
C MET A 19 -6.19 12.54 25.72
N PRO A 20 -6.48 11.55 26.57
CA PRO A 20 -5.68 10.33 26.63
C PRO A 20 -5.86 9.55 25.33
N MET A 21 -4.73 9.19 24.68
CA MET A 21 -4.65 8.35 23.50
C MET A 21 -4.94 6.88 23.84
N ASN A 22 -6.21 6.57 24.15
CA ASN A 22 -6.72 5.19 24.20
C ASN A 22 -8.19 5.22 23.75
N ALA A 23 -8.43 5.74 22.55
CA ALA A 23 -9.72 5.55 21.90
C ALA A 23 -9.66 4.21 21.16
N THR A 24 -10.37 3.22 21.69
CA THR A 24 -10.75 2.03 20.92
C THR A 24 -11.53 2.52 19.72
N THR A 25 -10.89 2.50 18.54
CA THR A 25 -11.47 3.01 17.30
C THR A 25 -12.60 2.08 16.90
N VAL A 26 -13.82 2.53 17.00
CA VAL A 26 -15.02 1.76 16.63
C VAL A 26 -15.51 2.28 15.30
N TRP A 27 -15.80 1.39 14.36
CA TRP A 27 -16.41 1.75 13.08
C TRP A 27 -17.70 2.56 13.29
N SER A 28 -17.74 3.79 12.80
CA SER A 28 -18.92 4.65 12.92
C SER A 28 -20.03 4.22 11.95
N SER A 29 -21.27 4.09 12.44
CA SER A 29 -22.45 3.98 11.57
C SER A 29 -22.92 5.38 11.15
N PRO A 30 -23.49 5.54 9.91
CA PRO A 30 -24.53 4.67 9.39
C PRO A 30 -24.03 3.78 8.26
N MET A 31 -24.32 2.52 8.36
CA MET A 31 -24.17 1.57 7.28
C MET A 31 -25.28 1.85 6.24
N SER A 32 -24.91 2.36 5.06
CA SER A 32 -25.85 2.50 3.97
C SER A 32 -26.08 1.13 3.35
N GLU A 33 -27.33 0.65 3.42
CA GLU A 33 -27.76 -0.52 2.66
C GLU A 33 -27.80 -0.15 1.17
N GLU A 34 -27.10 -0.90 0.31
CA GLU A 34 -27.33 -0.81 -1.15
C GLU A 34 -28.72 -1.37 -1.47
N PRO A 35 -29.57 -0.62 -2.20
CA PRO A 35 -30.88 -1.12 -2.59
C PRO A 35 -30.73 -1.96 -3.86
N ASN A 36 -30.46 -3.26 -3.77
CA ASN A 36 -30.92 -4.21 -4.77
C ASN A 36 -30.91 -5.67 -4.30
N ALA A 37 -31.99 -6.37 -4.64
CA ALA A 37 -32.43 -7.63 -4.10
C ALA A 37 -31.50 -8.83 -4.40
N ALA A 38 -30.76 -9.27 -3.39
CA ALA A 38 -30.25 -10.63 -3.28
C ALA A 38 -30.66 -11.20 -1.91
N PRO A 39 -30.80 -12.52 -1.76
CA PRO A 39 -31.34 -13.12 -0.53
C PRO A 39 -30.47 -12.78 0.69
N GLU A 40 -31.09 -12.57 1.83
CA GLU A 40 -30.60 -12.01 3.10
C GLU A 40 -29.27 -12.55 3.68
N LYS A 41 -28.66 -13.57 3.07
CA LYS A 41 -27.41 -14.19 3.54
C LYS A 41 -26.11 -13.61 2.95
N SER A 42 -26.17 -12.59 2.09
CA SER A 42 -24.98 -12.03 1.43
C SER A 42 -24.99 -10.51 1.22
N ARG A 43 -25.76 -9.75 2.00
CA ARG A 43 -25.65 -8.29 1.94
C ARG A 43 -24.31 -7.86 2.54
N GLY A 44 -23.40 -7.42 1.67
CA GLY A 44 -22.20 -6.74 2.08
C GLY A 44 -22.53 -5.37 2.65
N VAL A 45 -21.98 -5.04 3.81
CA VAL A 45 -22.06 -3.69 4.38
C VAL A 45 -20.83 -2.90 4.03
N ILE A 46 -20.96 -1.58 4.01
CA ILE A 46 -19.84 -0.64 3.91
C ILE A 46 -19.68 0.02 5.26
N ALA A 47 -18.50 -0.13 5.85
CA ALA A 47 -18.12 0.58 7.06
C ALA A 47 -17.01 1.58 6.71
N ARG A 48 -17.14 2.82 7.19
CA ARG A 48 -16.20 3.92 6.94
C ARG A 48 -15.68 4.46 8.27
N MET A 49 -14.39 4.85 8.27
CA MET A 49 -13.72 5.46 9.41
C MET A 49 -12.74 6.52 8.93
N GLU A 50 -12.82 7.71 9.52
CA GLU A 50 -11.80 8.73 9.37
C GLU A 50 -10.60 8.39 10.25
N LEU A 51 -9.40 8.63 9.76
CA LEU A 51 -8.16 8.26 10.40
C LEU A 51 -7.33 9.50 10.75
N ALA A 52 -6.42 9.37 11.70
CA ALA A 52 -5.35 10.32 11.89
C ALA A 52 -4.38 10.28 10.69
N GLU A 53 -3.50 11.26 10.58
CA GLU A 53 -2.49 11.33 9.50
C GLU A 53 -1.53 10.15 9.53
N PHE A 54 -1.23 9.60 8.35
CA PHE A 54 -0.22 8.55 8.14
C PHE A 54 0.42 8.68 6.76
N SER A 55 1.64 8.18 6.61
CA SER A 55 2.34 8.06 5.32
C SER A 55 2.79 6.61 5.03
N ALA A 56 2.56 5.70 5.96
CA ALA A 56 2.88 4.29 5.79
C ALA A 56 1.66 3.41 6.07
N VAL A 57 1.54 2.28 5.34
CA VAL A 57 0.47 1.30 5.50
C VAL A 57 1.08 -0.08 5.73
N TYR A 58 0.69 -0.72 6.83
CA TYR A 58 1.03 -2.10 7.17
C TYR A 58 -0.24 -2.96 7.16
N CYS A 59 -0.23 -4.04 6.40
CA CYS A 59 -1.36 -4.93 6.17
C CYS A 59 -1.06 -6.33 6.71
N ASP A 60 -1.77 -6.73 7.77
CA ASP A 60 -1.72 -8.08 8.36
C ASP A 60 -3.17 -8.60 8.48
N VAL A 61 -3.80 -8.79 7.33
CA VAL A 61 -5.21 -9.19 7.22
C VAL A 61 -5.44 -10.01 5.95
N VAL A 62 -6.48 -10.84 5.95
CA VAL A 62 -6.91 -11.55 4.74
C VAL A 62 -7.96 -10.71 4.00
N ALA A 63 -7.54 -9.83 3.11
CA ALA A 63 -8.39 -8.90 2.37
C ALA A 63 -7.73 -8.43 1.08
N ASN A 64 -8.53 -7.98 0.12
CA ASN A 64 -8.00 -7.15 -0.97
C ASN A 64 -8.01 -5.69 -0.54
N ILE A 65 -6.93 -4.98 -0.80
CA ILE A 65 -6.74 -3.61 -0.37
C ILE A 65 -6.52 -2.73 -1.60
N THR A 66 -7.28 -1.67 -1.71
CA THR A 66 -7.06 -0.62 -2.71
C THR A 66 -6.62 0.64 -1.98
N ILE A 67 -5.49 1.22 -2.38
CA ILE A 67 -4.98 2.47 -1.85
C ILE A 67 -5.10 3.52 -2.96
N GLU A 68 -5.74 4.63 -2.64
CA GLU A 68 -6.00 5.73 -3.56
C GLU A 68 -5.47 7.04 -2.98
N GLN A 69 -4.90 7.89 -3.83
CA GLN A 69 -4.52 9.23 -3.42
C GLN A 69 -5.77 10.11 -3.33
N GLY A 70 -5.89 10.90 -2.25
CA GLY A 70 -6.99 11.83 -2.04
C GLY A 70 -6.70 12.76 -0.87
N ASP A 71 -7.55 13.75 -0.65
CA ASP A 71 -7.30 14.81 0.34
C ASP A 71 -7.63 14.42 1.79
N GLU A 72 -8.19 13.24 2.01
CA GLU A 72 -8.65 12.75 3.31
C GLU A 72 -7.87 11.53 3.76
N TYR A 73 -7.77 11.32 5.08
CA TYR A 73 -7.30 10.07 5.68
C TYR A 73 -8.50 9.21 6.04
N LEU A 74 -8.74 8.16 5.24
CA LEU A 74 -9.95 7.38 5.32
C LEU A 74 -9.68 5.90 5.08
N ILE A 75 -10.41 5.04 5.80
CA ILE A 75 -10.54 3.62 5.50
C ILE A 75 -12.02 3.25 5.33
N GLU A 76 -12.31 2.50 4.28
CA GLU A 76 -13.60 1.89 4.02
C GLU A 76 -13.42 0.37 3.90
N ALA A 77 -14.28 -0.39 4.56
CA ALA A 77 -14.29 -1.85 4.44
C ALA A 77 -15.65 -2.30 3.88
N ARG A 78 -15.63 -3.15 2.87
CA ARG A 78 -16.80 -3.75 2.25
C ARG A 78 -16.74 -5.27 2.38
N GLY A 79 -17.78 -5.86 2.94
CA GLY A 79 -17.88 -7.31 3.14
C GLY A 79 -18.95 -7.69 4.15
N PRO A 80 -18.97 -8.94 4.63
CA PRO A 80 -19.89 -9.36 5.68
C PRO A 80 -19.66 -8.61 6.98
N GLU A 81 -20.69 -8.04 7.57
CA GLU A 81 -20.61 -7.20 8.77
C GLU A 81 -19.84 -7.87 9.93
N HIS A 82 -20.15 -9.16 10.20
CA HIS A 82 -19.50 -9.91 11.27
C HIS A 82 -17.97 -10.10 11.03
N ILE A 83 -17.52 -10.00 9.79
CA ILE A 83 -16.09 -10.05 9.44
C ILE A 83 -15.46 -8.66 9.56
N ILE A 84 -16.11 -7.61 9.04
CA ILE A 84 -15.62 -6.23 9.11
C ILE A 84 -15.40 -5.81 10.57
N ARG A 85 -16.26 -6.19 11.49
CA ARG A 85 -16.13 -5.89 12.92
C ARG A 85 -14.89 -6.49 13.58
N LEU A 86 -14.26 -7.47 12.95
CA LEU A 86 -13.02 -8.11 13.40
C LEU A 86 -11.76 -7.47 12.82
N ILE A 87 -11.91 -6.48 11.93
CA ILE A 87 -10.78 -5.71 11.37
C ILE A 87 -10.52 -4.53 12.29
N GLU A 88 -9.27 -4.38 12.71
CA GLU A 88 -8.80 -3.40 13.68
C GLU A 88 -7.80 -2.44 13.01
N PRO A 89 -8.27 -1.37 12.33
CA PRO A 89 -7.37 -0.36 11.79
C PRO A 89 -6.92 0.57 12.92
N GLU A 90 -5.62 0.79 13.01
CA GLU A 90 -4.99 1.66 14.00
C GLU A 90 -3.93 2.53 13.34
N VAL A 91 -3.93 3.84 13.62
CA VAL A 91 -2.85 4.73 13.23
C VAL A 91 -1.94 4.98 14.43
N SER A 92 -0.68 4.63 14.29
CA SER A 92 0.33 4.84 15.32
C SER A 92 1.65 5.26 14.68
N LYS A 93 2.25 6.35 15.16
CA LYS A 93 3.53 6.88 14.67
C LYS A 93 3.58 7.10 13.15
N GLY A 94 2.51 7.62 12.56
CA GLY A 94 2.43 7.87 11.13
C GLY A 94 2.25 6.62 10.27
N MET A 95 1.92 5.47 10.86
CA MET A 95 1.65 4.21 10.16
C MET A 95 0.23 3.74 10.42
N LEU A 96 -0.55 3.54 9.39
CA LEU A 96 -1.83 2.83 9.43
C LEU A 96 -1.55 1.32 9.48
N ARG A 97 -1.94 0.66 10.55
CA ARG A 97 -1.89 -0.79 10.72
C ARG A 97 -3.28 -1.37 10.55
N ILE A 98 -3.45 -2.24 9.56
CA ILE A 98 -4.70 -2.95 9.30
C ILE A 98 -4.49 -4.39 9.75
N LYS A 99 -5.02 -4.73 10.91
CA LYS A 99 -4.93 -6.06 11.52
C LYS A 99 -6.31 -6.66 11.69
N ALA A 100 -6.34 -7.95 11.93
CA ALA A 100 -7.56 -8.64 12.30
C ALA A 100 -7.45 -9.24 13.70
N SER A 101 -8.58 -9.27 14.44
CA SER A 101 -8.63 -9.93 15.74
C SER A 101 -8.38 -11.44 15.61
N LYS A 102 -8.02 -12.11 16.71
CA LYS A 102 -7.77 -13.57 16.73
C LYS A 102 -8.98 -14.41 16.32
N GLU A 103 -10.18 -13.83 16.35
CA GLU A 103 -11.43 -14.49 15.95
C GLU A 103 -11.67 -14.44 14.44
N TYR A 104 -10.87 -13.65 13.71
CA TYR A 104 -10.98 -13.48 12.27
C TYR A 104 -10.67 -14.79 11.55
N LYS A 105 -11.71 -15.40 10.97
CA LYS A 105 -11.60 -16.62 10.16
C LYS A 105 -12.33 -16.42 8.86
N VAL A 106 -11.59 -16.24 7.78
CA VAL A 106 -12.18 -16.16 6.45
C VAL A 106 -12.66 -17.53 6.02
N LYS A 107 -13.97 -17.70 5.95
CA LYS A 107 -14.58 -18.84 5.26
C LYS A 107 -14.62 -18.55 3.75
N LYS A 108 -14.61 -19.61 2.94
CA LYS A 108 -14.49 -19.64 1.47
C LYS A 108 -15.35 -18.64 0.64
N ASN A 109 -16.32 -17.94 1.25
CA ASN A 109 -17.31 -17.13 0.54
C ASN A 109 -17.44 -15.67 1.05
N GLY A 110 -16.44 -15.15 1.76
CA GLY A 110 -16.57 -13.80 2.33
C GLY A 110 -15.28 -13.01 2.20
N GLY A 111 -14.91 -12.63 0.99
CA GLY A 111 -13.79 -11.70 0.79
C GLY A 111 -14.15 -10.31 1.34
N VAL A 112 -13.21 -9.70 2.07
CA VAL A 112 -13.29 -8.29 2.45
C VAL A 112 -12.47 -7.48 1.47
N ASN A 113 -13.04 -6.37 1.00
CA ASN A 113 -12.33 -5.37 0.24
C ASN A 113 -12.18 -4.13 1.10
N ILE A 114 -10.96 -3.64 1.21
CA ILE A 114 -10.62 -2.46 2.00
C ILE A 114 -10.14 -1.38 1.04
N ARG A 115 -10.69 -0.19 1.16
CA ARG A 115 -10.24 1.01 0.46
C ARG A 115 -9.60 1.94 1.48
N VAL A 116 -8.38 2.39 1.20
CA VAL A 116 -7.63 3.36 2.00
C VAL A 116 -7.42 4.60 1.13
N VAL A 117 -7.70 5.77 1.67
CA VAL A 117 -7.44 7.05 1.03
C VAL A 117 -6.45 7.83 1.88
N ALA A 118 -5.45 8.44 1.26
CA ALA A 118 -4.49 9.32 1.92
C ALA A 118 -3.90 10.33 0.92
N PRO A 119 -3.46 11.51 1.36
CA PRO A 119 -2.81 12.50 0.49
C PRO A 119 -1.49 12.03 -0.10
N SER A 120 -0.74 11.22 0.63
CA SER A 120 0.50 10.59 0.18
C SER A 120 0.74 9.29 0.91
N VAL A 121 1.41 8.34 0.25
CA VAL A 121 1.88 7.09 0.87
C VAL A 121 3.34 6.89 0.45
N GLU A 122 4.21 6.70 1.43
CA GLU A 122 5.66 6.55 1.26
C GLU A 122 6.14 5.11 1.51
N ALA A 123 5.33 4.32 2.23
CA ALA A 123 5.68 2.93 2.52
C ALA A 123 4.45 2.02 2.58
N ILE A 124 4.63 0.79 2.09
CA ILE A 124 3.69 -0.30 2.18
C ILE A 124 4.40 -1.58 2.57
N GLU A 125 3.83 -2.26 3.54
CA GLU A 125 4.26 -3.57 3.96
C GLU A 125 3.05 -4.51 4.00
N ASN A 126 3.11 -5.58 3.22
CA ASN A 126 2.11 -6.64 3.20
C ASN A 126 2.64 -7.87 3.91
N ASP A 127 2.01 -8.25 5.01
CA ASP A 127 2.27 -9.47 5.79
C ASP A 127 1.02 -10.38 5.80
N GLY A 128 -0.05 -9.91 5.16
CA GLY A 128 -1.35 -10.57 5.08
C GLY A 128 -1.52 -11.47 3.86
N VAL A 129 -2.77 -11.78 3.55
CA VAL A 129 -3.17 -12.59 2.39
C VAL A 129 -4.20 -11.84 1.56
N GLY A 130 -3.90 -11.55 0.30
CA GLY A 130 -4.75 -10.82 -0.63
C GLY A 130 -3.96 -9.86 -1.50
N ASN A 131 -4.64 -9.24 -2.44
CA ASN A 131 -3.99 -8.33 -3.37
C ASN A 131 -4.02 -6.89 -2.84
N ILE A 132 -2.95 -6.14 -3.09
CA ILE A 132 -2.88 -4.71 -2.83
C ILE A 132 -2.77 -3.99 -4.17
N THR A 133 -3.65 -3.03 -4.41
CA THR A 133 -3.63 -2.21 -5.62
C THR A 133 -3.51 -0.74 -5.24
N PHE A 134 -2.52 -0.07 -5.82
CA PHE A 134 -2.41 1.37 -5.80
C PHE A 134 -2.96 1.95 -7.08
N LYS A 135 -3.85 2.90 -6.93
CA LYS A 135 -4.37 3.68 -8.05
C LYS A 135 -3.86 5.10 -7.97
N GLU A 136 -3.23 5.53 -9.06
CA GLU A 136 -2.85 6.93 -9.28
C GLU A 136 -1.97 7.54 -8.19
N LEU A 137 -0.87 6.85 -7.83
CA LEU A 137 0.12 7.42 -6.92
C LEU A 137 1.00 8.43 -7.67
N THR A 138 0.49 9.64 -7.81
CA THR A 138 1.20 10.71 -8.49
C THR A 138 2.05 11.51 -7.50
N LYS A 139 3.37 11.59 -7.77
CA LYS A 139 4.34 12.48 -7.10
C LYS A 139 4.60 12.17 -5.62
N THR A 140 5.23 11.05 -5.35
CA THR A 140 5.92 10.83 -4.08
C THR A 140 7.44 10.95 -4.29
N GLU A 141 8.17 11.47 -3.29
CA GLU A 141 9.63 11.54 -3.35
C GLU A 141 10.24 10.13 -3.25
N GLU A 142 9.75 9.35 -2.32
CA GLU A 142 10.21 7.99 -2.07
C GLU A 142 9.02 7.05 -1.84
N LEU A 143 9.06 5.86 -2.43
CA LEU A 143 8.12 4.79 -2.15
C LEU A 143 8.86 3.50 -1.78
N LYS A 144 8.51 2.92 -0.65
CA LYS A 144 8.96 1.60 -0.20
C LYS A 144 7.83 0.60 -0.27
N VAL A 145 8.04 -0.49 -0.99
CA VAL A 145 7.08 -1.58 -1.15
C VAL A 145 7.70 -2.87 -0.67
N LYS A 146 7.11 -3.49 0.35
CA LYS A 146 7.57 -4.77 0.89
C LYS A 146 6.43 -5.78 0.90
N ASN A 147 6.67 -6.95 0.34
CA ASN A 147 5.74 -8.08 0.37
C ASN A 147 6.37 -9.25 1.13
N ASP A 148 5.90 -9.51 2.34
CA ASP A 148 6.23 -10.69 3.15
C ASP A 148 5.06 -11.70 3.15
N GLY A 149 3.88 -11.26 2.70
CA GLY A 149 2.65 -12.03 2.70
C GLY A 149 2.42 -12.87 1.44
N VAL A 150 1.16 -13.19 1.19
CA VAL A 150 0.72 -13.97 0.02
C VAL A 150 -0.29 -13.16 -0.80
N GLY A 151 0.07 -12.78 -2.01
CA GLY A 151 -0.77 -11.99 -2.91
C GLY A 151 0.04 -11.07 -3.80
N ASN A 152 -0.63 -10.45 -4.76
CA ASN A 152 0.01 -9.56 -5.71
C ASN A 152 -0.07 -8.11 -5.21
N ILE A 153 0.95 -7.32 -5.54
CA ILE A 153 0.95 -5.88 -5.36
C ILE A 153 0.98 -5.24 -6.75
N THR A 154 0.02 -4.38 -7.04
CA THR A 154 -0.05 -3.64 -8.31
C THR A 154 0.03 -2.15 -8.01
N ILE A 155 0.91 -1.43 -8.72
CA ILE A 155 1.09 0.01 -8.59
C ILE A 155 0.92 0.64 -9.97
N GLU A 156 -0.12 1.43 -10.13
CA GLU A 156 -0.52 2.05 -11.39
C GLU A 156 -0.09 3.52 -11.44
N ASN A 157 0.48 3.93 -12.57
CA ASN A 157 0.85 5.33 -12.87
C ASN A 157 1.78 5.99 -11.82
N LEU A 158 2.76 5.22 -11.30
CA LEU A 158 3.71 5.72 -10.31
C LEU A 158 4.56 6.87 -10.88
N GLN A 159 4.73 7.92 -10.09
CA GLN A 159 5.74 8.96 -10.33
C GLN A 159 6.49 9.22 -9.03
N CYS A 160 7.74 8.80 -8.95
CA CYS A 160 8.59 9.01 -7.77
C CYS A 160 10.05 9.27 -8.14
N ASN A 161 10.80 9.83 -7.20
CA ASN A 161 12.24 9.98 -7.37
C ASN A 161 12.96 8.67 -7.04
N VAL A 162 12.56 7.99 -5.96
CA VAL A 162 13.20 6.76 -5.51
C VAL A 162 12.15 5.69 -5.18
N LEU A 163 12.33 4.49 -5.75
CA LEU A 163 11.48 3.33 -5.50
C LEU A 163 12.30 2.18 -4.93
N TYR A 164 11.85 1.63 -3.81
CA TYR A 164 12.35 0.37 -3.25
C TYR A 164 11.26 -0.69 -3.31
N VAL A 165 11.56 -1.84 -3.89
CA VAL A 165 10.68 -3.00 -3.96
C VAL A 165 11.40 -4.21 -3.40
N GLN A 166 10.81 -4.83 -2.38
CA GLN A 166 11.29 -6.06 -1.78
C GLN A 166 10.17 -7.10 -1.76
N ASN A 167 10.38 -8.22 -2.43
CA ASN A 167 9.45 -9.35 -2.43
C ASN A 167 10.09 -10.54 -1.74
N ASP A 168 9.72 -10.75 -0.48
CA ASP A 168 10.16 -11.88 0.35
C ASP A 168 9.03 -12.93 0.49
N GLY A 169 7.81 -12.56 0.13
CA GLY A 169 6.60 -13.38 0.19
C GLY A 169 6.35 -14.22 -1.06
N VAL A 170 5.08 -14.53 -1.30
CA VAL A 170 4.59 -15.28 -2.46
C VAL A 170 3.61 -14.44 -3.26
N GLY A 171 3.96 -14.11 -4.49
CA GLY A 171 3.14 -13.31 -5.41
C GLY A 171 3.96 -12.38 -6.27
N ASN A 172 3.30 -11.71 -7.21
CA ASN A 172 3.94 -10.79 -8.13
C ASN A 172 3.83 -9.34 -7.64
N VAL A 173 4.82 -8.54 -8.00
CA VAL A 173 4.77 -7.08 -7.85
C VAL A 173 4.80 -6.47 -9.25
N CYS A 174 3.68 -5.88 -9.68
CA CYS A 174 3.51 -5.25 -10.99
C CYS A 174 3.53 -3.74 -10.84
N ILE A 175 4.38 -3.05 -11.62
CA ILE A 175 4.55 -1.60 -11.46
C ILE A 175 4.67 -0.96 -12.84
N ASP A 176 3.89 0.09 -13.05
CA ASP A 176 4.02 0.98 -14.20
C ASP A 176 4.24 2.44 -13.79
N GLY A 177 4.77 3.25 -14.72
CA GLY A 177 4.99 4.68 -14.52
C GLY A 177 6.44 5.11 -14.71
N LYS A 178 6.96 5.97 -13.80
CA LYS A 178 8.32 6.52 -13.85
C LYS A 178 8.95 6.64 -12.48
N ALA A 179 10.24 6.25 -12.38
CA ALA A 179 11.07 6.48 -11.21
C ALA A 179 12.46 6.99 -11.62
N GLY A 180 13.01 7.92 -10.87
CA GLY A 180 14.39 8.36 -11.10
C GLY A 180 15.38 7.22 -10.82
N ARG A 181 15.25 6.60 -9.67
CA ARG A 181 16.03 5.44 -9.22
C ARG A 181 15.13 4.35 -8.69
N ALA A 182 15.42 3.09 -9.04
CA ALA A 182 14.73 1.95 -8.45
C ALA A 182 15.71 0.90 -7.89
N VAL A 183 15.30 0.24 -6.81
CA VAL A 183 15.99 -0.89 -6.21
C VAL A 183 15.00 -2.04 -6.05
N PHE A 184 15.24 -3.13 -6.76
CA PHE A 184 14.40 -4.33 -6.73
C PHE A 184 15.15 -5.48 -6.06
N THR A 185 14.51 -6.10 -5.08
CA THR A 185 15.01 -7.28 -4.38
C THR A 185 13.92 -8.34 -4.36
N SER A 186 14.21 -9.51 -4.93
CA SER A 186 13.32 -10.65 -4.92
C SER A 186 14.00 -11.82 -4.23
N ASN A 187 13.54 -12.14 -3.00
CA ASN A 187 14.02 -13.26 -2.19
C ASN A 187 12.95 -14.36 -2.07
N GLY A 188 11.68 -14.02 -2.31
CA GLY A 188 10.53 -14.91 -2.21
C GLY A 188 10.25 -15.72 -3.46
N VAL A 189 8.97 -15.99 -3.72
CA VAL A 189 8.48 -16.73 -4.89
C VAL A 189 7.52 -15.85 -5.68
N GLY A 190 7.88 -15.51 -6.91
CA GLY A 190 7.10 -14.66 -7.80
C GLY A 190 7.96 -13.70 -8.60
N ASN A 191 7.32 -12.83 -9.36
CA ASN A 191 7.99 -11.92 -10.27
C ASN A 191 7.89 -10.47 -9.79
N ILE A 192 8.88 -9.66 -10.16
CA ILE A 192 8.77 -8.21 -10.20
C ILE A 192 8.60 -7.83 -11.68
N GLU A 193 7.43 -7.37 -12.06
CA GLU A 193 7.03 -7.04 -13.43
C GLU A 193 6.99 -5.51 -13.56
N ALA A 194 8.06 -4.93 -14.12
CA ALA A 194 8.24 -3.49 -14.21
C ALA A 194 8.78 -3.06 -15.61
N PHE A 195 8.35 -3.74 -16.66
CA PHE A 195 8.68 -3.29 -18.03
C PHE A 195 8.03 -1.95 -18.37
N ASP A 196 6.93 -1.62 -17.73
CA ASP A 196 6.21 -0.36 -17.98
C ASP A 196 6.57 0.74 -16.98
N LEU A 197 7.58 0.49 -16.12
CA LEU A 197 8.19 1.47 -15.24
C LEU A 197 9.51 1.96 -15.84
N GLU A 198 9.55 3.16 -16.42
CA GLU A 198 10.77 3.79 -16.89
C GLU A 198 11.63 4.25 -15.73
N THR A 199 12.90 3.77 -15.67
CA THR A 199 13.87 4.16 -14.64
C THR A 199 15.17 4.67 -15.25
N ALA A 200 15.78 5.69 -14.64
CA ALA A 200 17.12 6.11 -15.03
C ALA A 200 18.17 5.16 -14.45
N ASP A 201 18.20 4.98 -13.14
CA ASP A 201 19.13 4.11 -12.43
C ASP A 201 18.39 2.94 -11.79
N LEU A 202 18.81 1.71 -12.11
CA LEU A 202 18.20 0.51 -11.52
C LEU A 202 19.24 -0.43 -10.91
N SER A 203 18.95 -0.90 -9.70
CA SER A 203 19.64 -2.03 -9.06
C SER A 203 18.66 -3.18 -8.84
N ALA A 204 18.92 -4.36 -9.41
CA ALA A 204 18.07 -5.54 -9.31
C ALA A 204 18.82 -6.72 -8.67
N SER A 205 18.22 -7.37 -7.67
CA SER A 205 18.75 -8.55 -7.01
C SER A 205 17.69 -9.66 -7.00
N LEU A 206 17.99 -10.78 -7.67
CA LEU A 206 17.16 -11.98 -7.68
C LEU A 206 17.86 -13.09 -6.91
N ASN A 207 17.35 -13.41 -5.72
CA ASN A 207 17.86 -14.46 -4.85
C ASN A 207 16.84 -15.61 -4.67
N GLY A 208 15.56 -15.32 -4.88
CA GLY A 208 14.43 -16.26 -4.77
C GLY A 208 14.17 -17.07 -6.01
N VAL A 209 12.90 -17.43 -6.20
CA VAL A 209 12.38 -18.19 -7.36
C VAL A 209 11.40 -17.32 -8.14
N GLY A 210 11.69 -17.05 -9.41
CA GLY A 210 10.87 -16.18 -10.27
C GLY A 210 11.73 -15.30 -11.17
N GLY A 211 11.21 -14.17 -11.59
CA GLY A 211 11.88 -13.26 -12.51
C GLY A 211 11.80 -11.80 -12.10
N ILE A 212 12.68 -10.99 -12.70
CA ILE A 212 12.58 -9.54 -12.65
C ILE A 212 12.52 -9.03 -14.09
N GLU A 213 11.50 -8.25 -14.41
CA GLU A 213 11.36 -7.54 -15.66
C GLU A 213 11.46 -6.04 -15.39
N CYS A 214 12.32 -5.32 -16.12
CA CYS A 214 12.57 -3.92 -15.81
C CYS A 214 12.93 -3.09 -17.04
N TYR A 215 12.74 -1.77 -16.94
CA TYR A 215 13.11 -0.80 -17.95
C TYR A 215 14.09 0.22 -17.38
N VAL A 216 15.28 0.33 -17.98
CA VAL A 216 16.35 1.20 -17.47
C VAL A 216 17.05 1.93 -18.62
N THR A 217 17.36 3.21 -18.42
CA THR A 217 17.90 4.08 -19.47
C THR A 217 19.34 4.54 -19.26
N GLU A 218 19.82 4.67 -18.00
CA GLU A 218 21.14 5.22 -17.72
C GLU A 218 22.10 4.21 -17.08
N ARG A 219 21.73 3.63 -15.93
CA ARG A 219 22.61 2.74 -15.17
C ARG A 219 21.89 1.50 -14.70
N PHE A 220 22.38 0.35 -15.09
CA PHE A 220 21.85 -0.95 -14.67
C PHE A 220 22.88 -1.75 -13.90
N THR A 221 22.57 -2.10 -12.66
CA THR A 221 23.33 -3.06 -11.85
C THR A 221 22.43 -4.21 -11.49
N CYS A 222 22.84 -5.45 -11.76
CA CYS A 222 22.04 -6.59 -11.34
C CYS A 222 22.84 -7.77 -10.85
N GLN A 223 22.24 -8.53 -9.92
CA GLN A 223 22.73 -9.80 -9.39
C GLN A 223 21.64 -10.85 -9.50
N ALA A 224 21.89 -11.93 -10.25
CA ALA A 224 20.98 -13.06 -10.41
C ALA A 224 21.58 -14.30 -9.74
N ASN A 225 21.24 -14.54 -8.47
CA ASN A 225 21.75 -15.66 -7.66
C ASN A 225 20.70 -16.76 -7.48
N GLY A 226 19.41 -16.47 -7.69
CA GLY A 226 18.28 -17.36 -7.49
C GLY A 226 18.00 -18.27 -8.68
N VAL A 227 16.77 -18.77 -8.74
CA VAL A 227 16.24 -19.60 -9.83
C VAL A 227 15.26 -18.77 -10.65
N GLY A 228 15.67 -18.37 -11.86
CA GLY A 228 14.86 -17.52 -12.74
C GLY A 228 15.72 -16.53 -13.51
N SER A 229 15.08 -15.64 -14.26
CA SER A 229 15.78 -14.75 -15.18
C SER A 229 15.47 -13.27 -14.90
N ILE A 230 16.45 -12.44 -15.19
CA ILE A 230 16.25 -10.98 -15.20
C ILE A 230 16.20 -10.55 -16.68
N TYR A 231 15.08 -9.94 -17.05
CA TYR A 231 14.91 -9.33 -18.37
C TYR A 231 14.88 -7.81 -18.22
N TYR A 232 15.64 -7.11 -19.06
CA TYR A 232 15.60 -5.66 -19.07
C TYR A 232 15.40 -5.12 -20.48
N LYS A 233 14.69 -4.00 -20.59
CA LYS A 233 14.58 -3.19 -21.80
C LYS A 233 15.26 -1.84 -21.60
N GLY A 234 15.48 -1.12 -22.68
CA GLY A 234 16.22 0.13 -22.71
C GLY A 234 17.67 -0.03 -23.15
N GLU A 235 18.40 1.09 -23.18
CA GLU A 235 19.80 1.17 -23.57
C GLU A 235 20.64 1.87 -22.49
N PRO A 236 20.83 1.22 -21.33
CA PRO A 236 21.61 1.82 -20.25
C PRO A 236 23.06 2.07 -20.68
N LYS A 237 23.56 3.27 -20.39
CA LYS A 237 24.94 3.67 -20.72
C LYS A 237 25.98 2.88 -19.92
N HIS A 238 25.59 2.42 -18.73
CA HIS A 238 26.45 1.65 -17.84
C HIS A 238 25.72 0.39 -17.36
N THR A 239 26.36 -0.77 -17.54
CA THR A 239 25.83 -2.05 -17.07
C THR A 239 26.85 -2.79 -16.22
N ASN A 240 26.40 -3.31 -15.07
CA ASN A 240 27.17 -4.21 -14.23
C ASN A 240 26.27 -5.43 -13.90
N ILE A 241 26.57 -6.56 -14.57
CA ILE A 241 25.73 -7.75 -14.52
C ILE A 241 26.54 -8.88 -13.90
N ARG A 242 25.99 -9.48 -12.84
CA ARG A 242 26.53 -10.68 -12.19
C ARG A 242 25.45 -11.77 -12.16
N SER A 243 25.78 -12.97 -12.56
CA SER A 243 24.85 -14.11 -12.52
C SER A 243 25.60 -15.36 -12.04
N SER A 244 25.12 -15.94 -10.95
CA SER A 244 25.63 -17.18 -10.36
C SER A 244 24.51 -18.21 -10.14
N GLY A 245 23.26 -17.83 -10.30
CA GLY A 245 22.07 -18.70 -10.14
C GLY A 245 21.72 -19.52 -11.37
N ILE A 246 20.53 -20.13 -11.33
CA ILE A 246 19.93 -20.88 -12.44
C ILE A 246 19.01 -19.94 -13.21
N GLY A 247 19.50 -19.40 -14.32
CA GLY A 247 18.77 -18.46 -15.15
C GLY A 247 19.70 -17.58 -15.95
N LYS A 248 19.13 -16.54 -16.57
CA LYS A 248 19.90 -15.65 -17.45
C LYS A 248 19.48 -14.21 -17.23
N VAL A 249 20.45 -13.31 -17.39
CA VAL A 249 20.17 -11.88 -17.54
C VAL A 249 20.20 -11.57 -19.05
N ARG A 250 19.12 -11.03 -19.58
CA ARG A 250 18.97 -10.77 -21.00
C ARG A 250 18.29 -9.40 -21.25
N ARG A 251 18.76 -8.71 -22.27
CA ARG A 251 18.05 -7.58 -22.86
C ARG A 251 16.94 -8.09 -23.78
N ARG A 252 15.78 -7.47 -23.71
CA ARG A 252 14.65 -7.66 -24.65
C ARG A 252 14.43 -6.43 -25.50
#